data_b6e7889a338dc9d0a98453bbd612e06e
#
_entry.id   b6e7889a338dc9d0a98453bbd612e06e
#
_cell.length_a   1.000
_cell.length_b   1.000
_cell.length_c   1.000
_cell.angle_alpha   90.00
_cell.angle_beta   90.00
_cell.angle_gamma   90.00
#
_symmetry.space_group_name_H-M   'P 1'
#
loop_
_entity.id
_entity.type
_entity.pdbx_description
1 polymer ?
#
loop_
_entity_poly.entity_id
_entity_poly.type
_entity_poly.pdbx_seq_one_letter_code
_entity_poly.pdbx_strand_id
1 'polypeptide(L)'
;MDLAPSIPTIEPAAPAPVKTRLRWGPWATLAWAVPIMVVMVLFQTLGALAFRTLWQHLHPEQVISIASLASNGAVLAFSVLVSAPAVLAVIGLVVRLSRVPLGDYLALKWPRWRDVGMGIALLAAVLLGTGLLADLTGQETPAFIADTFNTARMAGMLPLLIFSFVVLGPFQEEVMFRGLLFRGFAPSFGVWPTIVITAALWAIIHVQYQWFFMGEIFALGLVLGWLRARSGSLLLTFGLHALVNSMAVVEAALMASK
;
A
#
# COMPACT_ATOMS: atom_id res chain seq x y z
N MET A 1 -20.32 1.64 -69.67
CA MET A 1 -20.78 1.58 -68.30
C MET A 1 -19.51 1.49 -67.44
N ASP A 2 -18.88 2.68 -67.23
CA ASP A 2 -17.59 2.80 -66.53
C ASP A 2 -17.82 2.83 -64.99
N LEU A 3 -17.39 1.77 -64.31
CA LEU A 3 -17.31 1.76 -62.87
C LEU A 3 -15.97 2.35 -62.46
N ALA A 4 -15.97 3.64 -62.06
CA ALA A 4 -14.81 4.24 -61.42
C ALA A 4 -14.54 3.55 -60.10
N PRO A 5 -13.27 3.17 -59.77
CA PRO A 5 -12.93 2.57 -58.51
C PRO A 5 -13.11 3.58 -57.35
N SER A 6 -13.88 3.20 -56.33
CA SER A 6 -14.05 3.99 -55.10
C SER A 6 -12.72 4.12 -54.37
N ILE A 7 -12.22 5.32 -54.20
CA ILE A 7 -11.04 5.62 -53.37
C ILE A 7 -11.40 5.35 -51.90
N PRO A 8 -10.66 4.49 -51.17
CA PRO A 8 -10.91 4.27 -49.76
C PRO A 8 -10.64 5.57 -48.98
N THR A 9 -11.65 6.07 -48.31
CA THR A 9 -11.50 7.17 -47.33
C THR A 9 -10.62 6.71 -46.19
N ILE A 10 -9.39 7.22 -46.13
CA ILE A 10 -8.50 7.03 -44.96
C ILE A 10 -9.09 7.84 -43.81
N GLU A 11 -9.74 7.15 -42.88
CA GLU A 11 -10.13 7.77 -41.58
C GLU A 11 -8.86 8.28 -40.88
N PRO A 12 -8.82 9.57 -40.46
CA PRO A 12 -7.66 10.07 -39.72
C PRO A 12 -7.48 9.28 -38.46
N ALA A 13 -6.29 8.73 -38.26
CA ALA A 13 -5.92 7.98 -37.05
C ALA A 13 -6.24 8.82 -35.81
N ALA A 14 -6.94 8.23 -34.85
CA ALA A 14 -7.26 8.87 -33.60
C ALA A 14 -5.98 9.48 -32.98
N PRO A 15 -6.02 10.73 -32.48
CA PRO A 15 -4.83 11.38 -31.94
C PRO A 15 -4.25 10.53 -30.80
N ALA A 16 -2.95 10.26 -30.89
CA ALA A 16 -2.23 9.51 -29.87
C ALA A 16 -2.50 10.14 -28.48
N PRO A 17 -2.72 9.34 -27.43
CA PRO A 17 -3.03 9.85 -26.10
C PRO A 17 -1.94 10.82 -25.68
N VAL A 18 -2.31 12.06 -25.39
CA VAL A 18 -1.40 13.10 -24.90
C VAL A 18 -0.78 12.57 -23.61
N LYS A 19 0.48 12.16 -23.66
CA LYS A 19 1.26 11.81 -22.48
C LYS A 19 1.42 13.11 -21.67
N THR A 20 0.55 13.35 -20.71
CA THR A 20 0.65 14.50 -19.81
C THR A 20 2.00 14.42 -19.10
N ARG A 21 2.95 15.26 -19.51
CA ARG A 21 4.26 15.36 -18.86
C ARG A 21 4.04 15.84 -17.44
N LEU A 22 4.64 15.14 -16.47
CA LEU A 22 4.69 15.63 -15.10
C LEU A 22 5.46 16.95 -15.08
N ARG A 23 5.00 17.87 -14.20
CA ARG A 23 5.66 19.16 -13.98
C ARG A 23 7.05 19.02 -13.36
N TRP A 24 7.32 17.87 -12.69
CA TRP A 24 8.58 17.58 -11.99
C TRP A 24 9.05 16.15 -12.23
N GLY A 25 10.34 15.96 -12.13
CA GLY A 25 11.02 14.66 -12.29
C GLY A 25 11.17 13.88 -10.97
N PRO A 26 11.98 12.81 -10.98
CA PRO A 26 12.11 11.87 -9.87
C PRO A 26 12.64 12.53 -8.58
N TRP A 27 13.56 13.46 -8.69
CA TRP A 27 14.13 14.15 -7.52
C TRP A 27 13.11 15.02 -6.79
N ALA A 28 12.26 15.74 -7.55
CA ALA A 28 11.19 16.50 -6.94
C ALA A 28 10.10 15.58 -6.36
N THR A 29 9.84 14.42 -6.97
CA THR A 29 8.94 13.40 -6.41
C THR A 29 9.49 12.87 -5.08
N LEU A 30 10.80 12.59 -5.01
CA LEU A 30 11.46 12.17 -3.78
C LEU A 30 11.42 13.30 -2.72
N ALA A 31 11.66 14.54 -3.12
CA ALA A 31 11.55 15.70 -2.23
C ALA A 31 10.13 15.87 -1.64
N TRP A 32 9.07 15.49 -2.37
CA TRP A 32 7.73 15.44 -1.84
C TRP A 32 7.46 14.21 -0.96
N ALA A 33 8.11 13.09 -1.24
CA ALA A 33 7.97 11.87 -0.45
C ALA A 33 8.44 12.06 0.99
N VAL A 34 9.54 12.83 1.20
CA VAL A 34 10.08 13.10 2.54
C VAL A 34 9.06 13.79 3.47
N PRO A 35 8.48 14.96 3.13
CA PRO A 35 7.48 15.58 4.00
C PRO A 35 6.23 14.74 4.19
N ILE A 36 5.82 13.92 3.20
CA ILE A 36 4.71 12.99 3.34
C ILE A 36 5.03 11.93 4.41
N MET A 37 6.24 11.36 4.38
CA MET A 37 6.68 10.41 5.41
C MET A 37 6.78 11.06 6.79
N VAL A 38 7.27 12.29 6.86
CA VAL A 38 7.31 13.08 8.12
C VAL A 38 5.89 13.27 8.67
N VAL A 39 4.94 13.66 7.83
CA VAL A 39 3.53 13.80 8.23
C VAL A 39 2.96 12.46 8.71
N MET A 40 3.26 11.37 8.00
CA MET A 40 2.82 10.04 8.41
C MET A 40 3.33 9.68 9.81
N VAL A 41 4.64 9.76 10.05
CA VAL A 41 5.25 9.44 11.35
C VAL A 41 4.72 10.36 12.45
N LEU A 42 4.64 11.67 12.18
CA LEU A 42 4.12 12.65 13.13
C LEU A 42 2.68 12.33 13.54
N PHE A 43 1.79 12.11 12.58
CA PHE A 43 0.38 11.86 12.89
C PHE A 43 0.14 10.47 13.47
N GLN A 44 0.94 9.45 13.11
CA GLN A 44 0.91 8.16 13.80
C GLN A 44 1.35 8.29 15.25
N THR A 45 2.44 9.03 15.52
CA THR A 45 2.91 9.27 16.89
C THR A 45 1.89 10.05 17.70
N LEU A 46 1.33 11.13 17.15
CA LEU A 46 0.27 11.91 17.81
C LEU A 46 -0.97 11.04 18.08
N GLY A 47 -1.38 10.21 17.11
CA GLY A 47 -2.49 9.28 17.27
C GLY A 47 -2.23 8.24 18.37
N ALA A 48 -1.01 7.67 18.42
CA ALA A 48 -0.62 6.72 19.46
C ALA A 48 -0.66 7.33 20.85
N LEU A 49 -0.10 8.53 21.01
CA LEU A 49 -0.07 9.25 22.29
C LEU A 49 -1.48 9.69 22.72
N ALA A 50 -2.28 10.20 21.78
CA ALA A 50 -3.66 10.59 22.04
C ALA A 50 -4.51 9.40 22.48
N PHE A 51 -4.42 8.27 21.76
CA PHE A 51 -5.11 7.04 22.15
C PHE A 51 -4.69 6.57 23.54
N ARG A 52 -3.39 6.48 23.78
CA ARG A 52 -2.85 6.06 25.08
C ARG A 52 -3.39 6.95 26.21
N THR A 53 -3.33 8.27 26.05
CA THR A 53 -3.79 9.22 27.08
C THR A 53 -5.29 9.09 27.33
N LEU A 54 -6.09 9.02 26.28
CA LEU A 54 -7.54 8.84 26.38
C LEU A 54 -7.88 7.49 27.03
N TRP A 55 -7.22 6.42 26.59
CA TRP A 55 -7.45 5.07 27.13
C TRP A 55 -7.16 4.99 28.62
N GLN A 56 -6.01 5.53 29.07
CA GLN A 56 -5.64 5.55 30.48
C GLN A 56 -6.56 6.41 31.34
N HIS A 57 -7.13 7.48 30.76
CA HIS A 57 -8.13 8.29 31.43
C HIS A 57 -9.45 7.53 31.63
N LEU A 58 -9.88 6.77 30.65
CA LEU A 58 -11.12 5.98 30.68
C LEU A 58 -10.98 4.65 31.46
N HIS A 59 -9.77 4.09 31.49
CA HIS A 59 -9.43 2.79 32.09
C HIS A 59 -8.16 2.92 32.96
N PRO A 60 -8.23 3.57 34.12
CA PRO A 60 -7.04 3.86 34.95
C PRO A 60 -6.23 2.63 35.36
N GLU A 61 -6.90 1.47 35.46
CA GLU A 61 -6.29 0.18 35.80
C GLU A 61 -5.52 -0.49 34.66
N GLN A 62 -5.75 -0.02 33.40
CA GLN A 62 -5.16 -0.62 32.20
C GLN A 62 -4.05 0.27 31.64
N VAL A 63 -2.86 0.11 32.14
CA VAL A 63 -1.71 0.93 31.72
C VAL A 63 -1.12 0.43 30.40
N ILE A 64 -1.17 1.24 29.36
CA ILE A 64 -0.43 1.01 28.10
C ILE A 64 0.97 1.61 28.27
N SER A 65 2.01 0.76 28.31
CA SER A 65 3.40 1.22 28.42
C SER A 65 3.88 1.86 27.11
N ILE A 66 4.88 2.74 27.17
CA ILE A 66 5.48 3.33 25.96
C ILE A 66 6.13 2.22 25.10
N ALA A 67 6.73 1.21 25.73
CA ALA A 67 7.36 0.11 25.02
C ALA A 67 6.37 -0.75 24.21
N SER A 68 5.11 -0.85 24.65
CA SER A 68 4.07 -1.62 23.95
C SER A 68 3.33 -0.85 22.87
N LEU A 69 3.58 0.45 22.69
CA LEU A 69 2.86 1.25 21.69
C LEU A 69 3.02 0.69 20.27
N ALA A 70 4.21 0.18 19.94
CA ALA A 70 4.53 -0.31 18.60
C ALA A 70 3.93 -1.70 18.29
N SER A 71 3.44 -2.45 19.28
CA SER A 71 2.79 -3.77 19.10
C SER A 71 1.35 -3.82 19.58
N ASN A 72 0.84 -2.72 20.17
CA ASN A 72 -0.55 -2.65 20.63
C ASN A 72 -1.50 -2.34 19.46
N GLY A 73 -2.32 -3.30 19.07
CA GLY A 73 -3.18 -3.20 17.91
C GLY A 73 -4.25 -2.11 17.98
N ALA A 74 -4.77 -1.81 19.17
CA ALA A 74 -5.72 -0.71 19.33
C ALA A 74 -5.04 0.65 19.11
N VAL A 75 -3.81 0.82 19.63
CA VAL A 75 -2.98 2.01 19.40
C VAL A 75 -2.64 2.15 17.92
N LEU A 76 -2.16 1.07 17.29
CA LEU A 76 -1.78 1.08 15.88
C LEU A 76 -2.97 1.39 14.97
N ALA A 77 -4.12 0.77 15.22
CA ALA A 77 -5.35 1.00 14.46
C ALA A 77 -5.79 2.46 14.52
N PHE A 78 -5.78 3.05 15.72
CA PHE A 78 -6.12 4.46 15.90
C PHE A 78 -5.07 5.40 15.28
N SER A 79 -3.79 5.04 15.36
CA SER A 79 -2.71 5.80 14.73
C SER A 79 -2.85 5.87 13.21
N VAL A 80 -3.20 4.75 12.57
CA VAL A 80 -3.47 4.70 11.12
C VAL A 80 -4.72 5.52 10.77
N LEU A 81 -5.78 5.42 11.59
CA LEU A 81 -7.01 6.22 11.39
C LEU A 81 -6.72 7.73 11.40
N VAL A 82 -5.83 8.19 12.27
CA VAL A 82 -5.45 9.60 12.39
C VAL A 82 -4.49 10.02 11.28
N SER A 83 -3.53 9.18 10.93
CA SER A 83 -2.49 9.54 9.95
C SER A 83 -2.96 9.46 8.50
N ALA A 84 -3.80 8.49 8.14
CA ALA A 84 -4.18 8.26 6.75
C ALA A 84 -4.85 9.48 6.08
N PRO A 85 -5.83 10.17 6.69
CA PRO A 85 -6.40 11.38 6.12
C PRO A 85 -5.37 12.50 5.92
N ALA A 86 -4.45 12.68 6.87
CA ALA A 86 -3.41 13.71 6.77
C ALA A 86 -2.45 13.44 5.61
N VAL A 87 -1.97 12.19 5.50
CA VAL A 87 -1.09 11.75 4.40
C VAL A 87 -1.79 11.90 3.05
N LEU A 88 -3.03 11.42 2.94
CA LEU A 88 -3.81 11.50 1.70
C LEU A 88 -4.09 12.95 1.31
N ALA A 89 -4.33 13.85 2.27
CA ALA A 89 -4.51 15.28 2.02
C ALA A 89 -3.23 15.91 1.45
N VAL A 90 -2.05 15.58 2.01
CA VAL A 90 -0.76 16.08 1.48
C VAL A 90 -0.50 15.53 0.09
N ILE A 91 -0.71 14.22 -0.15
CA ILE A 91 -0.58 13.65 -1.49
C ILE A 91 -1.56 14.31 -2.47
N GLY A 92 -2.81 14.52 -2.06
CA GLY A 92 -3.81 15.23 -2.85
C GLY A 92 -3.37 16.65 -3.23
N LEU A 93 -2.75 17.38 -2.30
CA LEU A 93 -2.16 18.70 -2.55
C LEU A 93 -1.02 18.60 -3.58
N VAL A 94 -0.11 17.67 -3.42
CA VAL A 94 1.01 17.44 -4.37
C VAL A 94 0.47 17.13 -5.76
N VAL A 95 -0.51 16.24 -5.86
CA VAL A 95 -1.17 15.92 -7.14
C VAL A 95 -1.85 17.15 -7.74
N ARG A 96 -2.55 17.94 -6.95
CA ARG A 96 -3.17 19.20 -7.42
C ARG A 96 -2.13 20.19 -7.96
N LEU A 97 -0.98 20.31 -7.30
CA LEU A 97 0.12 21.17 -7.75
C LEU A 97 0.76 20.65 -9.07
N SER A 98 0.63 19.36 -9.38
CA SER A 98 1.09 18.78 -10.65
C SER A 98 0.25 19.24 -11.85
N ARG A 99 -0.97 19.73 -11.61
CA ARG A 99 -1.97 20.07 -12.63
C ARG A 99 -2.44 18.89 -13.47
N VAL A 100 -2.23 17.67 -12.99
CA VAL A 100 -2.77 16.44 -13.58
C VAL A 100 -4.01 16.02 -12.79
N PRO A 101 -5.13 15.62 -13.43
CA PRO A 101 -6.30 15.12 -12.72
C PRO A 101 -5.95 13.96 -11.76
N LEU A 102 -6.50 13.95 -10.55
CA LEU A 102 -6.18 12.99 -9.49
C LEU A 102 -6.29 11.55 -9.96
N GLY A 103 -7.39 11.21 -10.65
CA GLY A 103 -7.63 9.86 -11.17
C GLY A 103 -6.58 9.38 -12.17
N ASP A 104 -6.08 10.32 -13.02
CA ASP A 104 -5.04 10.01 -14.01
C ASP A 104 -3.65 9.97 -13.37
N TYR A 105 -3.38 10.85 -12.41
CA TYR A 105 -2.10 10.87 -11.70
C TYR A 105 -1.90 9.57 -10.92
N LEU A 106 -2.87 9.21 -10.11
CA LEU A 106 -2.83 8.01 -9.27
C LEU A 106 -3.23 6.74 -10.01
N ALA A 107 -3.72 6.86 -11.25
CA ALA A 107 -4.27 5.75 -12.05
C ALA A 107 -5.40 5.00 -11.31
N LEU A 108 -6.39 5.75 -10.82
CA LEU A 108 -7.59 5.22 -10.18
C LEU A 108 -8.53 4.65 -11.24
N LYS A 109 -8.15 3.51 -11.82
CA LYS A 109 -8.89 2.82 -12.89
C LYS A 109 -9.31 1.44 -12.41
N TRP A 110 -10.48 1.00 -12.82
CA TRP A 110 -10.94 -0.38 -12.57
C TRP A 110 -10.07 -1.37 -13.33
N PRO A 111 -9.65 -2.48 -12.69
CA PRO A 111 -8.85 -3.51 -13.33
C PRO A 111 -9.70 -4.37 -14.27
N ARG A 112 -9.03 -5.06 -15.19
CA ARG A 112 -9.62 -6.15 -15.95
C ARG A 112 -9.63 -7.42 -15.09
N TRP A 113 -10.66 -8.25 -15.18
CA TRP A 113 -10.76 -9.50 -14.42
C TRP A 113 -9.58 -10.46 -14.65
N ARG A 114 -9.01 -10.44 -15.85
CA ARG A 114 -7.79 -11.22 -16.16
C ARG A 114 -6.59 -10.75 -15.31
N ASP A 115 -6.45 -9.47 -15.10
CA ASP A 115 -5.36 -8.92 -14.28
C ASP A 115 -5.60 -9.21 -12.79
N VAL A 116 -6.86 -9.26 -12.35
CA VAL A 116 -7.23 -9.69 -10.99
C VAL A 116 -6.85 -11.16 -10.76
N GLY A 117 -7.30 -12.07 -11.64
CA GLY A 117 -6.98 -13.50 -11.52
C GLY A 117 -5.47 -13.78 -11.55
N MET A 118 -4.75 -13.10 -12.45
CA MET A 118 -3.29 -13.20 -12.51
C MET A 118 -2.62 -12.66 -11.24
N GLY A 119 -3.12 -11.54 -10.71
CA GLY A 119 -2.60 -10.96 -9.46
C GLY A 119 -2.78 -11.92 -8.28
N ILE A 120 -3.96 -12.51 -8.14
CA ILE A 120 -4.24 -13.52 -7.10
C ILE A 120 -3.27 -14.71 -7.24
N ALA A 121 -3.09 -15.24 -8.46
CA ALA A 121 -2.20 -16.38 -8.70
C ALA A 121 -0.73 -16.06 -8.35
N LEU A 122 -0.24 -14.86 -8.73
CA LEU A 122 1.13 -14.46 -8.42
C LEU A 122 1.36 -14.22 -6.93
N LEU A 123 0.41 -13.56 -6.24
CA LEU A 123 0.50 -13.37 -4.78
C LEU A 123 0.43 -14.70 -4.04
N ALA A 124 -0.47 -15.61 -4.46
CA ALA A 124 -0.53 -16.95 -3.90
C ALA A 124 0.80 -17.70 -4.09
N ALA A 125 1.42 -17.60 -5.26
CA ALA A 125 2.73 -18.22 -5.51
C ALA A 125 3.83 -17.65 -4.60
N VAL A 126 3.85 -16.33 -4.36
CA VAL A 126 4.79 -15.72 -3.41
C VAL A 126 4.52 -16.23 -2.00
N LEU A 127 3.29 -16.11 -1.49
CA LEU A 127 2.94 -16.49 -0.12
C LEU A 127 3.17 -17.99 0.15
N LEU A 128 2.81 -18.86 -0.79
CA LEU A 128 3.08 -20.31 -0.66
C LEU A 128 4.58 -20.61 -0.72
N GLY A 129 5.32 -19.94 -1.60
CA GLY A 129 6.76 -20.10 -1.73
C GLY A 129 7.51 -19.61 -0.49
N THR A 130 7.16 -18.43 0.06
CA THR A 130 7.78 -17.90 1.27
C THR A 130 7.35 -18.69 2.51
N GLY A 131 6.10 -19.14 2.59
CA GLY A 131 5.62 -20.01 3.67
C GLY A 131 6.39 -21.35 3.70
N LEU A 132 6.53 -22.02 2.54
CA LEU A 132 7.35 -23.24 2.46
C LEU A 132 8.81 -22.97 2.84
N LEU A 133 9.38 -21.87 2.42
CA LEU A 133 10.76 -21.51 2.76
C LEU A 133 10.88 -21.21 4.26
N ALA A 134 9.88 -20.55 4.87
CA ALA A 134 9.83 -20.35 6.32
C ALA A 134 9.85 -21.67 7.08
N ASP A 135 9.00 -22.62 6.70
CA ASP A 135 8.94 -23.96 7.31
C ASP A 135 10.28 -24.69 7.18
N LEU A 136 10.88 -24.67 5.98
CA LEU A 136 12.17 -25.35 5.72
C LEU A 136 13.35 -24.70 6.47
N THR A 137 13.27 -23.39 6.77
CA THR A 137 14.34 -22.65 7.45
C THR A 137 14.06 -22.40 8.93
N GLY A 138 12.93 -22.89 9.46
CA GLY A 138 12.54 -22.73 10.85
C GLY A 138 12.21 -21.28 11.23
N GLN A 139 11.70 -20.49 10.26
CA GLN A 139 11.25 -19.13 10.56
C GLN A 139 9.86 -19.17 11.19
N GLU A 140 9.74 -18.58 12.36
CA GLU A 140 8.45 -18.50 13.07
C GLU A 140 7.69 -17.23 12.63
N THR A 141 6.36 -17.34 12.57
CA THR A 141 5.49 -16.16 12.31
C THR A 141 5.77 -15.08 13.37
N PRO A 142 5.95 -13.82 12.94
CA PRO A 142 6.30 -12.74 13.86
C PRO A 142 5.27 -12.56 14.97
N ALA A 143 5.72 -12.54 16.24
CA ALA A 143 4.87 -12.31 17.39
C ALA A 143 4.05 -11.01 17.29
N PHE A 144 4.60 -10.01 16.56
CA PHE A 144 3.93 -8.75 16.27
C PHE A 144 2.51 -8.94 15.70
N ILE A 145 2.28 -9.95 14.84
CA ILE A 145 0.98 -10.22 14.23
C ILE A 145 -0.03 -10.66 15.30
N ALA A 146 0.36 -11.63 16.12
CA ALA A 146 -0.49 -12.16 17.20
C ALA A 146 -0.73 -11.11 18.31
N ASP A 147 0.30 -10.38 18.73
CA ASP A 147 0.22 -9.34 19.73
C ASP A 147 -0.72 -8.21 19.32
N THR A 148 -0.58 -7.74 18.07
CA THR A 148 -1.43 -6.69 17.50
C THR A 148 -2.89 -7.13 17.48
N PHE A 149 -3.18 -8.36 17.05
CA PHE A 149 -4.55 -8.88 17.02
C PHE A 149 -5.12 -9.03 18.43
N ASN A 150 -4.37 -9.65 19.36
CA ASN A 150 -4.84 -9.92 20.73
C ASN A 150 -5.10 -8.64 21.53
N THR A 151 -4.20 -7.66 21.44
CA THR A 151 -4.37 -6.38 22.16
C THR A 151 -5.56 -5.58 21.62
N ALA A 152 -5.81 -5.57 20.31
CA ALA A 152 -7.01 -4.96 19.74
C ALA A 152 -8.29 -5.72 20.16
N ARG A 153 -8.24 -7.06 20.21
CA ARG A 153 -9.37 -7.90 20.64
C ARG A 153 -9.72 -7.61 22.11
N MET A 154 -8.72 -7.58 22.98
CA MET A 154 -8.93 -7.30 24.42
C MET A 154 -9.48 -5.88 24.67
N ALA A 155 -9.11 -4.93 23.83
CA ALA A 155 -9.62 -3.56 23.86
C ALA A 155 -11.01 -3.39 23.20
N GLY A 156 -11.60 -4.44 22.61
CA GLY A 156 -12.86 -4.34 21.84
C GLY A 156 -12.72 -3.57 20.50
N MET A 157 -11.49 -3.41 20.01
CA MET A 157 -11.14 -2.57 18.88
C MET A 157 -10.85 -3.34 17.58
N LEU A 158 -11.21 -4.64 17.49
CA LEU A 158 -11.00 -5.45 16.30
C LEU A 158 -11.60 -4.84 15.01
N PRO A 159 -12.84 -4.29 15.02
CA PRO A 159 -13.38 -3.69 13.81
C PRO A 159 -12.52 -2.51 13.30
N LEU A 160 -11.98 -1.70 14.21
CA LEU A 160 -11.09 -0.60 13.86
C LEU A 160 -9.74 -1.13 13.34
N LEU A 161 -9.18 -2.18 13.97
CA LEU A 161 -7.95 -2.82 13.50
C LEU A 161 -8.11 -3.34 12.09
N ILE A 162 -9.19 -4.10 11.82
CA ILE A 162 -9.46 -4.66 10.50
C ILE A 162 -9.60 -3.53 9.46
N PHE A 163 -10.38 -2.50 9.75
CA PHE A 163 -10.54 -1.37 8.85
C PHE A 163 -9.22 -0.64 8.58
N SER A 164 -8.43 -0.39 9.62
CA SER A 164 -7.15 0.30 9.50
C SER A 164 -6.11 -0.52 8.74
N PHE A 165 -6.00 -1.84 9.01
CA PHE A 165 -4.96 -2.69 8.42
C PHE A 165 -5.36 -3.26 7.06
N VAL A 166 -6.64 -3.43 6.78
CA VAL A 166 -7.11 -4.00 5.50
C VAL A 166 -7.45 -2.90 4.49
N VAL A 167 -7.90 -1.72 4.95
CA VAL A 167 -8.38 -0.68 4.04
C VAL A 167 -7.50 0.56 4.07
N LEU A 168 -7.38 1.23 5.22
CA LEU A 168 -6.74 2.55 5.30
C LEU A 168 -5.23 2.48 5.05
N GLY A 169 -4.52 1.57 5.72
CA GLY A 169 -3.08 1.37 5.56
C GLY A 169 -2.72 1.00 4.12
N PRO A 170 -3.27 -0.12 3.58
CA PRO A 170 -3.03 -0.50 2.20
C PRO A 170 -3.36 0.61 1.19
N PHE A 171 -4.48 1.32 1.35
CA PHE A 171 -4.83 2.40 0.45
C PHE A 171 -3.81 3.54 0.49
N GLN A 172 -3.45 4.01 1.68
CA GLN A 172 -2.43 5.05 1.88
C GLN A 172 -1.09 4.65 1.27
N GLU A 173 -0.66 3.40 1.48
CA GLU A 173 0.60 2.88 0.97
C GLU A 173 0.58 2.74 -0.56
N GLU A 174 -0.49 2.19 -1.14
CA GLU A 174 -0.59 2.09 -2.59
C GLU A 174 -0.63 3.47 -3.26
N VAL A 175 -1.33 4.44 -2.68
CA VAL A 175 -1.34 5.83 -3.18
C VAL A 175 0.07 6.43 -3.13
N MET A 176 0.85 6.15 -2.08
CA MET A 176 2.23 6.61 -1.95
C MET A 176 3.17 5.90 -2.93
N PHE A 177 3.22 4.56 -2.90
CA PHE A 177 4.23 3.79 -3.63
C PHE A 177 3.86 3.56 -5.09
N ARG A 178 2.63 3.12 -5.40
CA ARG A 178 2.16 2.79 -6.75
C ARG A 178 1.47 3.97 -7.44
N GLY A 179 1.03 4.97 -6.65
CA GLY A 179 0.53 6.24 -7.15
C GLY A 179 1.67 7.25 -7.36
N LEU A 180 2.10 7.91 -6.29
CA LEU A 180 3.01 9.05 -6.33
C LEU A 180 4.42 8.68 -6.81
N LEU A 181 5.10 7.76 -6.12
CA LEU A 181 6.48 7.40 -6.42
C LEU A 181 6.61 6.74 -7.78
N PHE A 182 5.74 5.77 -8.07
CA PHE A 182 5.76 5.07 -9.36
C PHE A 182 5.58 6.04 -10.53
N ARG A 183 4.64 6.96 -10.42
CA ARG A 183 4.36 7.96 -11.46
C ARG A 183 5.53 8.93 -11.67
N GLY A 184 6.23 9.30 -10.59
CA GLY A 184 7.35 10.23 -10.65
C GLY A 184 8.66 9.61 -11.14
N PHE A 185 8.87 8.31 -10.88
CA PHE A 185 10.13 7.62 -11.19
C PHE A 185 10.13 6.97 -12.58
N ALA A 186 9.03 6.34 -12.98
CA ALA A 186 8.96 5.54 -14.20
C ALA A 186 9.36 6.29 -15.50
N PRO A 187 9.02 7.58 -15.68
CA PRO A 187 9.41 8.32 -16.89
C PRO A 187 10.93 8.53 -17.02
N SER A 188 11.66 8.55 -15.90
CA SER A 188 13.10 8.84 -15.88
C SER A 188 13.96 7.59 -15.70
N PHE A 189 13.54 6.67 -14.83
CA PHE A 189 14.33 5.46 -14.52
C PHE A 189 13.89 4.23 -15.34
N GLY A 190 12.73 4.32 -16.02
CA GLY A 190 12.10 3.16 -16.66
C GLY A 190 11.28 2.33 -15.67
N VAL A 191 10.52 1.37 -16.22
CA VAL A 191 9.53 0.61 -15.45
C VAL A 191 10.19 -0.32 -14.43
N TRP A 192 11.16 -1.13 -14.85
CA TRP A 192 11.77 -2.14 -13.97
C TRP A 192 12.55 -1.56 -12.80
N PRO A 193 13.44 -0.58 -12.97
CA PRO A 193 14.08 0.08 -11.83
C PRO A 193 13.07 0.72 -10.88
N THR A 194 11.98 1.30 -11.40
CA THR A 194 10.91 1.88 -10.58
C THR A 194 10.21 0.83 -9.73
N ILE A 195 9.91 -0.35 -10.30
CA ILE A 195 9.32 -1.47 -9.55
C ILE A 195 10.23 -1.88 -8.39
N VAL A 196 11.52 -2.10 -8.68
CA VAL A 196 12.49 -2.54 -7.67
C VAL A 196 12.67 -1.49 -6.57
N ILE A 197 12.86 -0.22 -6.94
CA ILE A 197 13.06 0.88 -5.98
C ILE A 197 11.81 1.04 -5.08
N THR A 198 10.61 1.08 -5.67
CA THR A 198 9.38 1.26 -4.87
C THR A 198 9.05 0.05 -4.01
N ALA A 199 9.38 -1.17 -4.44
CA ALA A 199 9.25 -2.39 -3.65
C ALA A 199 10.24 -2.39 -2.47
N ALA A 200 11.51 -2.01 -2.71
CA ALA A 200 12.53 -1.91 -1.67
C ALA A 200 12.18 -0.84 -0.62
N LEU A 201 11.76 0.35 -1.06
CA LEU A 201 11.33 1.40 -0.14
C LEU A 201 10.11 0.98 0.69
N TRP A 202 9.17 0.23 0.09
CA TRP A 202 8.03 -0.30 0.80
C TRP A 202 8.42 -1.38 1.82
N ALA A 203 9.32 -2.28 1.49
CA ALA A 203 9.82 -3.28 2.42
C ALA A 203 10.60 -2.64 3.59
N ILE A 204 11.42 -1.62 3.31
CA ILE A 204 12.23 -0.95 4.34
C ILE A 204 11.38 -0.26 5.42
N ILE A 205 10.22 0.27 5.10
CA ILE A 205 9.36 0.89 6.13
C ILE A 205 8.71 -0.13 7.06
N HIS A 206 8.84 -1.43 6.78
CA HIS A 206 8.30 -2.52 7.60
C HIS A 206 9.34 -3.09 8.60
N VAL A 207 10.11 -2.21 9.23
CA VAL A 207 11.17 -2.56 10.18
C VAL A 207 10.72 -3.34 11.41
N GLN A 208 9.42 -3.42 11.69
CA GLN A 208 8.85 -4.25 12.75
C GLN A 208 8.95 -5.75 12.47
N TYR A 209 9.23 -6.13 11.21
CA TYR A 209 9.41 -7.52 10.81
C TYR A 209 10.90 -7.90 10.71
N GLN A 210 11.19 -9.20 10.89
CA GLN A 210 12.51 -9.76 10.65
C GLN A 210 12.87 -9.71 9.15
N TRP A 211 14.16 -9.77 8.83
CA TRP A 211 14.68 -9.67 7.46
C TRP A 211 14.02 -10.65 6.48
N PHE A 212 13.68 -11.86 6.94
CA PHE A 212 13.00 -12.85 6.12
C PHE A 212 11.65 -12.34 5.63
N PHE A 213 10.80 -11.83 6.54
CA PHE A 213 9.48 -11.32 6.22
C PHE A 213 9.54 -9.96 5.49
N MET A 214 10.57 -9.16 5.73
CA MET A 214 10.85 -7.99 4.89
C MET A 214 11.18 -8.41 3.45
N GLY A 215 11.87 -9.56 3.25
CA GLY A 215 12.09 -10.17 1.95
C GLY A 215 10.80 -10.61 1.26
N GLU A 216 9.85 -11.17 2.01
CA GLU A 216 8.50 -11.50 1.52
C GLU A 216 7.75 -10.23 1.07
N ILE A 217 7.75 -9.18 1.91
CA ILE A 217 7.13 -7.90 1.59
C ILE A 217 7.77 -7.30 0.32
N PHE A 218 9.08 -7.40 0.17
CA PHE A 218 9.77 -6.99 -1.05
C PHE A 218 9.27 -7.77 -2.28
N ALA A 219 9.15 -9.10 -2.18
CA ALA A 219 8.66 -9.96 -3.26
C ALA A 219 7.20 -9.62 -3.64
N LEU A 220 6.32 -9.43 -2.64
CA LEU A 220 4.96 -8.92 -2.84
C LEU A 220 4.99 -7.55 -3.51
N GLY A 221 5.92 -6.69 -3.10
CA GLY A 221 6.15 -5.36 -3.66
C GLY A 221 6.50 -5.39 -5.14
N LEU A 222 7.33 -6.33 -5.57
CA LEU A 222 7.67 -6.55 -6.98
C LEU A 222 6.45 -6.97 -7.80
N VAL A 223 5.64 -7.89 -7.29
CA VAL A 223 4.40 -8.34 -7.94
C VAL A 223 3.41 -7.19 -8.08
N LEU A 224 3.14 -6.45 -7.00
CA LEU A 224 2.23 -5.30 -7.04
C LEU A 224 2.73 -4.20 -7.98
N GLY A 225 4.03 -3.89 -7.96
CA GLY A 225 4.65 -2.93 -8.87
C GLY A 225 4.54 -3.34 -10.33
N TRP A 226 4.75 -4.61 -10.65
CA TRP A 226 4.59 -5.16 -11.99
C TRP A 226 3.13 -5.11 -12.45
N LEU A 227 2.18 -5.50 -11.58
CA LEU A 227 0.75 -5.42 -11.87
C LEU A 227 0.32 -3.96 -12.10
N ARG A 228 0.84 -3.02 -11.32
CA ARG A 228 0.63 -1.58 -11.52
C ARG A 228 1.09 -1.11 -12.91
N ALA A 229 2.29 -1.55 -13.32
CA ALA A 229 2.84 -1.21 -14.64
C ALA A 229 2.00 -1.82 -15.79
N ARG A 230 1.62 -3.09 -15.64
CA ARG A 230 0.90 -3.85 -16.65
C ARG A 230 -0.56 -3.40 -16.82
N SER A 231 -1.30 -3.28 -15.73
CA SER A 231 -2.73 -2.98 -15.74
C SER A 231 -3.03 -1.47 -15.85
N GLY A 232 -2.10 -0.62 -15.42
CA GLY A 232 -2.34 0.81 -15.27
C GLY A 232 -3.37 1.12 -14.18
N SER A 233 -3.61 0.21 -13.22
CA SER A 233 -4.64 0.33 -12.19
C SER A 233 -4.02 0.30 -10.79
N LEU A 234 -4.21 1.39 -10.02
CA LEU A 234 -3.92 1.42 -8.60
C LEU A 234 -4.98 0.65 -7.81
N LEU A 235 -6.24 0.64 -8.28
CA LEU A 235 -7.31 -0.09 -7.59
C LEU A 235 -7.06 -1.59 -7.59
N LEU A 236 -6.38 -2.14 -8.63
CA LEU A 236 -5.95 -3.53 -8.64
C LEU A 236 -4.97 -3.82 -7.50
N THR A 237 -3.91 -3.03 -7.42
CA THR A 237 -2.85 -3.27 -6.42
C THR A 237 -3.35 -3.04 -5.01
N PHE A 238 -4.21 -2.04 -4.80
CA PHE A 238 -4.90 -1.82 -3.53
C PHE A 238 -5.78 -3.03 -3.13
N GLY A 239 -6.63 -3.52 -4.03
CA GLY A 239 -7.51 -4.66 -3.73
C GLY A 239 -6.72 -5.94 -3.41
N LEU A 240 -5.62 -6.19 -4.12
CA LEU A 240 -4.75 -7.33 -3.89
C LEU A 240 -3.93 -7.17 -2.58
N HIS A 241 -3.46 -5.97 -2.26
CA HIS A 241 -2.80 -5.68 -0.99
C HIS A 241 -3.77 -5.85 0.19
N ALA A 242 -4.99 -5.33 0.07
CA ALA A 242 -6.05 -5.53 1.05
C ALA A 242 -6.38 -7.03 1.26
N LEU A 243 -6.35 -7.83 0.19
CA LEU A 243 -6.53 -9.29 0.28
C LEU A 243 -5.42 -9.94 1.09
N VAL A 244 -4.15 -9.61 0.84
CA VAL A 244 -3.00 -10.14 1.61
C VAL A 244 -3.12 -9.76 3.09
N ASN A 245 -3.45 -8.52 3.40
CA ASN A 245 -3.62 -8.08 4.79
C ASN A 245 -4.85 -8.73 5.45
N SER A 246 -5.90 -9.03 4.69
CA SER A 246 -7.04 -9.81 5.21
C SER A 246 -6.62 -11.23 5.59
N MET A 247 -5.75 -11.87 4.79
CA MET A 247 -5.21 -13.20 5.10
C MET A 247 -4.36 -13.15 6.37
N ALA A 248 -3.52 -12.14 6.55
CA ALA A 248 -2.73 -11.96 7.78
C ALA A 248 -3.62 -11.76 9.02
N VAL A 249 -4.73 -11.03 8.91
CA VAL A 249 -5.70 -10.90 10.03
C VAL A 249 -6.38 -12.23 10.35
N VAL A 250 -6.74 -13.03 9.33
CA VAL A 250 -7.30 -14.37 9.55
C VAL A 250 -6.28 -15.29 10.21
N GLU A 251 -5.02 -15.26 9.78
CA GLU A 251 -3.93 -16.02 10.40
C GLU A 251 -3.77 -15.65 11.87
N ALA A 252 -3.73 -14.34 12.19
CA ALA A 252 -3.67 -13.85 13.58
C ALA A 252 -4.85 -14.37 14.42
N ALA A 253 -6.06 -14.38 13.86
CA ALA A 253 -7.25 -14.89 14.53
C ALA A 253 -7.15 -16.40 14.83
N LEU A 254 -6.62 -17.18 13.89
CA LEU A 254 -6.41 -18.63 14.07
C LEU A 254 -5.32 -18.93 15.11
N MET A 255 -4.24 -18.12 15.16
CA MET A 255 -3.22 -18.23 16.21
C MET A 255 -3.78 -17.90 17.59
N ALA A 256 -4.63 -16.88 17.69
CA ALA A 256 -5.24 -16.45 18.95
C ALA A 256 -6.31 -17.40 19.51
N SER A 257 -6.73 -18.40 18.74
CA SER A 257 -7.73 -19.41 19.11
C SER A 257 -7.11 -20.70 19.66
N LYS A 258 -5.77 -20.83 19.56
CA LYS A 258 -4.97 -21.96 20.09
C LYS A 258 -4.48 -21.66 21.50
#